data_63d65830b68a9f384b0aaea917c0abdd
#
_entry.id   63d65830b68a9f384b0aaea917c0abdd
#
_cell.length_a   1.000
_cell.length_b   1.000
_cell.length_c   1.000
_cell.angle_alpha   90.00
_cell.angle_beta   90.00
_cell.angle_gamma   90.00
#
_symmetry.space_group_name_H-M   'P 1'
#
loop_
_entity.id
_entity.type
_entity.pdbx_description
1 polymer ?
#
loop_
_entity_poly.entity_id
_entity_poly.type
_entity_poly.pdbx_seq_one_letter_code
_entity_poly.pdbx_strand_id
1 'polypeptide(L)'
;MKWDAKGLSRALCVTAALAAGAVQGQDATHTVKLMTPETALKAAQAALKKCRDDGFQVTVAVVDRSGVTQVVLRDRFAGPHTVRMAVDKGWTAVSFRTSTAELVQATQPGSAQSGIRNRPRVTAVAGGLMIESGGSLVGGIGVSGAPGGDRDDICAKAGIDAIRDSLEF
;
A
#
# COMPACT_ATOMS: atom_id res chain seq x y z
N MET A 1 50.34 78.54 -18.86
CA MET A 1 51.57 77.76 -18.61
C MET A 1 51.19 76.42 -17.94
N LYS A 2 51.45 75.31 -18.65
CA LYS A 2 51.63 73.91 -18.20
C LYS A 2 50.47 73.31 -17.36
N TRP A 3 49.71 72.40 -17.91
CA TRP A 3 49.95 70.91 -18.04
C TRP A 3 49.86 70.24 -16.69
N ASP A 4 49.13 69.18 -16.50
CA ASP A 4 49.05 67.93 -17.24
C ASP A 4 47.77 67.14 -16.91
N ALA A 5 47.29 66.54 -17.93
CA ALA A 5 46.31 65.47 -17.90
C ALA A 5 46.96 64.14 -17.49
N LYS A 6 46.27 63.35 -16.78
CA LYS A 6 46.29 61.85 -17.05
C LYS A 6 45.06 61.22 -16.40
N GLY A 7 44.06 61.06 -17.23
CA GLY A 7 42.97 60.18 -16.93
C GLY A 7 43.48 58.74 -16.93
N LEU A 8 43.12 57.98 -15.92
CA LEU A 8 43.25 56.53 -15.94
C LEU A 8 41.85 55.94 -15.91
N SER A 9 41.36 55.61 -17.09
CA SER A 9 40.18 54.79 -17.28
C SER A 9 40.43 53.43 -16.67
N ARG A 10 39.83 53.14 -15.56
CA ARG A 10 39.74 51.75 -15.06
C ARG A 10 38.53 51.09 -15.72
N ALA A 11 38.80 50.29 -16.72
CA ALA A 11 37.81 49.36 -17.27
C ALA A 11 37.48 48.31 -16.22
N LEU A 12 36.28 48.38 -15.72
CA LEU A 12 35.75 47.36 -14.81
C LEU A 12 35.22 46.22 -15.66
N CYS A 13 36.03 45.16 -15.82
CA CYS A 13 35.58 43.88 -16.40
C CYS A 13 34.64 43.20 -15.38
N VAL A 14 33.34 43.31 -15.58
CA VAL A 14 32.35 42.52 -14.88
C VAL A 14 32.33 41.15 -15.57
N THR A 15 33.01 40.15 -15.00
CA THR A 15 32.86 38.77 -15.38
C THR A 15 31.53 38.26 -14.80
N ALA A 16 30.51 38.18 -15.63
CA ALA A 16 29.28 37.49 -15.30
C ALA A 16 29.56 35.98 -15.27
N ALA A 17 29.71 35.42 -14.07
CA ALA A 17 29.74 33.97 -13.89
C ALA A 17 28.34 33.44 -14.15
N LEU A 18 28.12 32.84 -15.30
CA LEU A 18 26.96 32.02 -15.61
C LEU A 18 27.03 30.80 -14.70
N ALA A 19 26.28 30.84 -13.59
CA ALA A 19 26.00 29.64 -12.83
C ALA A 19 25.09 28.74 -13.68
N ALA A 20 25.69 27.79 -14.40
CA ALA A 20 24.95 26.71 -15.01
C ALA A 20 24.36 25.85 -13.88
N GLY A 21 23.14 26.16 -13.49
CA GLY A 21 22.36 25.28 -12.63
C GLY A 21 22.25 23.93 -13.33
N ALA A 22 22.88 22.90 -12.78
CA ALA A 22 22.65 21.53 -13.21
C ALA A 22 21.15 21.26 -13.04
N VAL A 23 20.42 21.16 -14.15
CA VAL A 23 19.08 20.57 -14.16
C VAL A 23 19.30 19.10 -13.79
N GLN A 24 19.07 18.77 -12.52
CA GLN A 24 18.99 17.37 -12.12
C GLN A 24 17.77 16.79 -12.84
N GLY A 25 18.03 16.02 -13.89
CA GLY A 25 16.99 15.23 -14.53
C GLY A 25 16.37 14.34 -13.47
N GLN A 26 15.03 14.40 -13.34
CA GLN A 26 14.32 13.45 -12.51
C GLN A 26 14.63 12.05 -13.06
N ASP A 27 15.02 11.13 -12.18
CA ASP A 27 15.26 9.74 -12.58
C ASP A 27 14.03 9.21 -13.29
N ALA A 28 14.20 8.73 -14.52
CA ALA A 28 13.13 8.16 -15.32
C ALA A 28 12.60 6.83 -14.75
N THR A 29 13.30 6.29 -13.73
CA THR A 29 12.96 5.04 -13.03
C THR A 29 13.05 5.22 -11.53
N HIS A 30 12.34 4.36 -10.77
CA HIS A 30 12.42 4.31 -9.32
C HIS A 30 12.44 2.87 -8.82
N THR A 31 13.11 2.66 -7.69
CA THR A 31 13.12 1.37 -7.00
C THR A 31 11.87 1.21 -6.15
N VAL A 32 11.26 0.04 -6.17
CA VAL A 32 10.13 -0.32 -5.33
C VAL A 32 10.47 -1.49 -4.42
N LYS A 33 10.01 -1.43 -3.18
CA LYS A 33 10.06 -2.56 -2.25
C LYS A 33 8.90 -3.50 -2.56
N LEU A 34 9.20 -4.79 -2.60
CA LEU A 34 8.21 -5.86 -2.77
C LEU A 34 8.34 -6.83 -1.61
N MET A 35 7.21 -7.33 -1.14
CA MET A 35 7.15 -8.40 -0.15
C MET A 35 7.52 -9.73 -0.83
N THR A 36 8.33 -10.55 -0.16
CA THR A 36 8.66 -11.89 -0.66
C THR A 36 7.50 -12.86 -0.47
N PRO A 37 7.37 -13.90 -1.32
CA PRO A 37 6.34 -14.93 -1.14
C PRO A 37 6.38 -15.62 0.23
N GLU A 38 7.58 -15.79 0.80
CA GLU A 38 7.77 -16.38 2.13
C GLU A 38 7.17 -15.51 3.23
N THR A 39 7.37 -14.19 3.14
CA THR A 39 6.77 -13.21 4.06
C THR A 39 5.25 -13.19 3.90
N ALA A 40 4.75 -13.21 2.67
CA ALA A 40 3.33 -13.31 2.37
C ALA A 40 2.70 -14.59 2.95
N LEU A 41 3.39 -15.72 2.81
CA LEU A 41 2.94 -17.00 3.37
C LEU A 41 2.89 -16.97 4.90
N LYS A 42 3.91 -16.40 5.56
CA LYS A 42 3.95 -16.23 7.02
C LYS A 42 2.76 -15.41 7.52
N ALA A 43 2.46 -14.29 6.85
CA ALA A 43 1.30 -13.47 7.17
C ALA A 43 -0.02 -14.25 7.01
N ALA A 44 -0.18 -14.96 5.88
CA ALA A 44 -1.38 -15.73 5.62
C ALA A 44 -1.59 -16.87 6.64
N GLN A 45 -0.52 -17.55 7.04
CA GLN A 45 -0.58 -18.64 8.04
C GLN A 45 -0.96 -18.09 9.42
N ALA A 46 -0.40 -16.94 9.83
CA ALA A 46 -0.71 -16.34 11.12
C ALA A 46 -2.18 -15.84 11.17
N ALA A 47 -2.67 -15.20 10.11
CA ALA A 47 -4.07 -14.79 10.01
C ALA A 47 -5.01 -16.01 10.06
N LEU A 48 -4.71 -17.07 9.31
CA LEU A 48 -5.50 -18.30 9.31
C LEU A 48 -5.52 -18.96 10.68
N LYS A 49 -4.35 -19.02 11.34
CA LYS A 49 -4.24 -19.55 12.70
C LYS A 49 -5.10 -18.75 13.69
N LYS A 50 -5.02 -17.41 13.66
CA LYS A 50 -5.82 -16.55 14.54
C LYS A 50 -7.32 -16.84 14.38
N CYS A 51 -7.82 -16.90 13.14
CA CYS A 51 -9.22 -17.23 12.90
C CYS A 51 -9.60 -18.62 13.40
N ARG A 52 -8.73 -19.62 13.22
CA ARG A 52 -8.96 -20.98 13.76
C ARG A 52 -9.03 -20.99 15.28
N ASP A 53 -8.12 -20.28 15.95
CA ASP A 53 -8.12 -20.18 17.41
C ASP A 53 -9.41 -19.52 17.93
N ASP A 54 -10.01 -18.61 17.14
CA ASP A 54 -11.32 -17.99 17.43
C ASP A 54 -12.51 -18.87 16.99
N GLY A 55 -12.27 -20.06 16.43
CA GLY A 55 -13.32 -21.00 16.01
C GLY A 55 -13.86 -20.74 14.59
N PHE A 56 -13.22 -19.91 13.78
CA PHE A 56 -13.70 -19.55 12.44
C PHE A 56 -12.94 -20.29 11.33
N GLN A 57 -13.68 -20.65 10.27
CA GLN A 57 -13.14 -21.28 9.05
C GLN A 57 -13.13 -20.25 7.91
N VAL A 58 -11.96 -19.75 7.57
CA VAL A 58 -11.80 -18.62 6.65
C VAL A 58 -10.90 -18.95 5.47
N THR A 59 -10.94 -18.09 4.47
CA THR A 59 -9.88 -17.95 3.48
C THR A 59 -9.10 -16.68 3.78
N VAL A 60 -7.77 -16.78 3.69
CA VAL A 60 -6.83 -15.66 3.73
C VAL A 60 -6.17 -15.55 2.37
N ALA A 61 -6.11 -14.35 1.82
CA ALA A 61 -5.34 -14.02 0.62
C ALA A 61 -4.36 -12.89 0.91
N VAL A 62 -3.14 -13.03 0.40
CA VAL A 62 -2.14 -11.95 0.41
C VAL A 62 -1.85 -11.57 -1.03
N VAL A 63 -1.92 -10.28 -1.32
CA VAL A 63 -1.63 -9.69 -2.62
C VAL A 63 -0.39 -8.79 -2.52
N ASP A 64 0.33 -8.63 -3.63
CA ASP A 64 1.42 -7.67 -3.71
C ASP A 64 0.88 -6.22 -3.80
N ARG A 65 1.78 -5.25 -3.85
CA ARG A 65 1.42 -3.82 -3.97
C ARG A 65 0.64 -3.46 -5.23
N SER A 66 0.70 -4.30 -6.26
CA SER A 66 -0.03 -4.14 -7.52
C SER A 66 -1.39 -4.86 -7.52
N GLY A 67 -1.72 -5.53 -6.42
CA GLY A 67 -2.96 -6.30 -6.26
C GLY A 67 -2.90 -7.68 -6.92
N VAL A 68 -1.70 -8.17 -7.29
CA VAL A 68 -1.52 -9.53 -7.80
C VAL A 68 -1.42 -10.49 -6.62
N THR A 69 -2.18 -11.58 -6.70
CA THR A 69 -2.25 -12.57 -5.62
C THR A 69 -0.92 -13.34 -5.50
N GLN A 70 -0.33 -13.35 -4.30
CA GLN A 70 0.87 -14.11 -3.98
C GLN A 70 0.54 -15.42 -3.25
N VAL A 71 -0.39 -15.37 -2.29
CA VAL A 71 -0.76 -16.52 -1.46
C VAL A 71 -2.27 -16.54 -1.25
N VAL A 72 -2.85 -17.73 -1.31
CA VAL A 72 -4.22 -17.98 -0.86
C VAL A 72 -4.22 -19.25 0.00
N LEU A 73 -4.70 -19.13 1.22
CA LEU A 73 -4.92 -20.25 2.13
C LEU A 73 -6.41 -20.33 2.46
N ARG A 74 -7.05 -21.42 2.05
CA ARG A 74 -8.46 -21.69 2.39
C ARG A 74 -8.51 -22.79 3.44
N ASP A 75 -9.21 -22.52 4.53
CA ASP A 75 -9.49 -23.56 5.52
C ASP A 75 -10.49 -24.61 4.97
N ARG A 76 -10.44 -25.82 5.53
CA ARG A 76 -11.12 -27.00 5.00
C ARG A 76 -12.63 -26.83 4.84
N PHE A 77 -13.26 -26.07 5.74
CA PHE A 77 -14.70 -25.84 5.74
C PHE A 77 -15.11 -24.41 5.39
N ALA A 78 -14.15 -23.54 5.03
CA ALA A 78 -14.46 -22.21 4.53
C ALA A 78 -15.33 -22.31 3.27
N GLY A 79 -16.36 -21.50 3.16
CA GLY A 79 -17.26 -21.49 2.01
C GLY A 79 -16.52 -21.20 0.69
N PRO A 80 -16.91 -21.77 -0.45
CA PRO A 80 -16.20 -21.58 -1.72
C PRO A 80 -16.15 -20.10 -2.17
N HIS A 81 -17.14 -19.29 -1.81
CA HIS A 81 -17.18 -17.85 -2.10
C HIS A 81 -16.08 -17.06 -1.38
N THR A 82 -15.58 -17.57 -0.23
CA THR A 82 -14.58 -16.85 0.59
C THR A 82 -13.26 -16.68 -0.13
N VAL A 83 -12.91 -17.55 -1.07
CA VAL A 83 -11.67 -17.47 -1.85
C VAL A 83 -11.64 -16.16 -2.64
N ARG A 84 -12.69 -15.92 -3.43
CA ARG A 84 -12.78 -14.70 -4.23
C ARG A 84 -12.90 -13.46 -3.35
N MET A 85 -13.73 -13.54 -2.28
CA MET A 85 -13.91 -12.44 -1.35
C MET A 85 -12.61 -12.03 -0.66
N ALA A 86 -11.79 -12.98 -0.19
CA ALA A 86 -10.52 -12.67 0.44
C ALA A 86 -9.56 -11.98 -0.55
N VAL A 87 -9.44 -12.49 -1.77
CA VAL A 87 -8.62 -11.86 -2.82
C VAL A 87 -9.11 -10.45 -3.13
N ASP A 88 -10.42 -10.26 -3.32
CA ASP A 88 -10.98 -8.96 -3.69
C ASP A 88 -10.91 -7.95 -2.52
N LYS A 89 -10.98 -8.39 -1.23
CA LYS A 89 -10.73 -7.54 -0.07
C LYS A 89 -9.27 -7.04 -0.04
N GLY A 90 -8.29 -7.93 -0.21
CA GLY A 90 -6.87 -7.56 -0.27
C GLY A 90 -6.59 -6.62 -1.46
N TRP A 91 -7.13 -6.95 -2.63
CA TRP A 91 -7.04 -6.12 -3.82
C TRP A 91 -7.66 -4.73 -3.61
N THR A 92 -8.82 -4.65 -2.97
CA THR A 92 -9.50 -3.39 -2.68
C THR A 92 -8.65 -2.53 -1.75
N ALA A 93 -8.07 -3.11 -0.70
CA ALA A 93 -7.23 -2.39 0.25
C ALA A 93 -6.02 -1.72 -0.42
N VAL A 94 -5.29 -2.45 -1.29
CA VAL A 94 -4.13 -1.87 -1.99
C VAL A 94 -4.54 -0.87 -3.08
N SER A 95 -5.65 -1.10 -3.77
CA SER A 95 -6.11 -0.25 -4.87
C SER A 95 -6.59 1.12 -4.39
N PHE A 96 -7.27 1.16 -3.26
CA PHE A 96 -7.81 2.40 -2.68
C PHE A 96 -6.90 2.98 -1.58
N ARG A 97 -5.84 2.28 -1.20
CA ARG A 97 -4.91 2.66 -0.12
C ARG A 97 -5.64 3.00 1.17
N THR A 98 -6.58 2.15 1.53
CA THR A 98 -7.41 2.26 2.73
C THR A 98 -7.85 0.88 3.17
N SER A 99 -8.19 0.71 4.44
CA SER A 99 -8.84 -0.52 4.87
C SER A 99 -10.22 -0.67 4.22
N THR A 100 -10.65 -1.90 4.01
CA THR A 100 -12.02 -2.11 3.50
C THR A 100 -13.09 -1.71 4.51
N ALA A 101 -12.77 -1.68 5.81
CA ALA A 101 -13.66 -1.14 6.86
C ALA A 101 -13.88 0.37 6.68
N GLU A 102 -12.82 1.15 6.43
CA GLU A 102 -12.94 2.59 6.13
C GLU A 102 -13.69 2.83 4.82
N LEU A 103 -13.45 2.00 3.80
CA LEU A 103 -14.18 2.08 2.54
C LEU A 103 -15.68 1.83 2.73
N VAL A 104 -16.08 0.92 3.64
CA VAL A 104 -17.49 0.74 4.03
C VAL A 104 -18.10 2.06 4.48
N GLN A 105 -17.40 2.81 5.32
CA GLN A 105 -17.90 4.09 5.84
C GLN A 105 -17.96 5.17 4.74
N ALA A 106 -16.88 5.29 3.95
CA ALA A 106 -16.78 6.29 2.90
C ALA A 106 -17.81 6.11 1.77
N THR A 107 -18.29 4.88 1.57
CA THR A 107 -19.18 4.51 0.45
C THR A 107 -20.60 4.16 0.87
N GLN A 108 -21.08 4.64 2.02
CA GLN A 108 -22.46 4.42 2.47
C GLN A 108 -23.48 4.93 1.43
N PRO A 109 -24.67 4.33 1.37
CA PRO A 109 -25.73 4.84 0.50
C PRO A 109 -25.98 6.34 0.73
N GLY A 110 -26.06 7.10 -0.34
CA GLY A 110 -26.20 8.56 -0.28
C GLY A 110 -24.90 9.36 -0.21
N SER A 111 -23.74 8.72 0.04
CA SER A 111 -22.45 9.40 -0.08
C SER A 111 -22.07 9.64 -1.55
N ALA A 112 -21.26 10.67 -1.81
CA ALA A 112 -20.75 10.96 -3.16
C ALA A 112 -19.94 9.79 -3.75
N GLN A 113 -19.38 8.93 -2.92
CA GLN A 113 -18.57 7.78 -3.32
C GLN A 113 -19.34 6.46 -3.36
N SER A 114 -20.65 6.45 -3.09
CA SER A 114 -21.47 5.23 -3.03
C SER A 114 -21.39 4.36 -4.29
N GLY A 115 -21.24 4.99 -5.47
CA GLY A 115 -21.10 4.29 -6.75
C GLY A 115 -19.86 3.40 -6.87
N ILE A 116 -18.84 3.59 -6.02
CA ILE A 116 -17.64 2.75 -6.01
C ILE A 116 -17.97 1.29 -5.70
N ARG A 117 -18.97 1.03 -4.86
CA ARG A 117 -19.45 -0.32 -4.50
C ARG A 117 -19.88 -1.16 -5.71
N ASN A 118 -20.29 -0.50 -6.80
CA ASN A 118 -20.77 -1.16 -7.99
C ASN A 118 -19.64 -1.49 -9.00
N ARG A 119 -18.39 -1.18 -8.67
CA ARG A 119 -17.27 -1.50 -9.54
C ARG A 119 -16.84 -2.96 -9.37
N PRO A 120 -16.50 -3.65 -10.46
CA PRO A 120 -16.00 -5.02 -10.39
C PRO A 120 -14.82 -5.11 -9.40
N ARG A 121 -14.76 -6.18 -8.61
CA ARG A 121 -13.74 -6.49 -7.59
C ARG A 121 -13.77 -5.61 -6.34
N VAL A 122 -14.39 -4.44 -6.36
CA VAL A 122 -14.45 -3.60 -5.16
C VAL A 122 -15.30 -4.30 -4.10
N THR A 123 -14.70 -4.52 -2.95
CA THR A 123 -15.34 -5.18 -1.81
C THR A 123 -15.40 -4.23 -0.64
N ALA A 124 -16.53 -3.54 -0.48
CA ALA A 124 -16.80 -2.67 0.68
C ALA A 124 -17.37 -3.52 1.84
N VAL A 125 -16.57 -4.46 2.33
CA VAL A 125 -16.80 -5.31 3.51
C VAL A 125 -15.49 -5.45 4.25
N ALA A 126 -15.45 -5.18 5.54
CA ALA A 126 -14.24 -5.24 6.36
C ALA A 126 -13.54 -6.61 6.28
N GLY A 127 -12.25 -6.66 6.53
CA GLY A 127 -11.37 -7.84 6.41
C GLY A 127 -10.26 -7.68 5.37
N GLY A 128 -10.13 -6.50 4.74
CA GLY A 128 -9.04 -6.14 3.84
C GLY A 128 -8.17 -5.03 4.42
N LEU A 129 -6.87 -5.29 4.58
CA LEU A 129 -5.91 -4.36 5.16
C LEU A 129 -4.69 -4.20 4.25
N MET A 130 -4.10 -3.00 4.27
CA MET A 130 -2.80 -2.75 3.63
C MET A 130 -1.67 -3.36 4.45
N ILE A 131 -0.60 -3.75 3.77
CA ILE A 131 0.68 -4.13 4.38
C ILE A 131 1.70 -3.07 3.95
N GLU A 132 2.31 -2.43 4.94
CA GLU A 132 3.26 -1.34 4.73
C GLU A 132 4.61 -1.67 5.37
N SER A 133 5.69 -1.15 4.79
CA SER A 133 7.07 -1.23 5.26
C SER A 133 7.72 0.13 5.15
N GLY A 134 8.10 0.73 6.28
CA GLY A 134 8.73 2.05 6.30
C GLY A 134 7.89 3.13 5.59
N GLY A 135 6.56 3.12 5.78
CA GLY A 135 5.63 4.05 5.13
C GLY A 135 5.36 3.78 3.65
N SER A 136 5.90 2.70 3.09
CA SER A 136 5.66 2.30 1.70
C SER A 136 4.70 1.12 1.64
N LEU A 137 3.70 1.20 0.76
CA LEU A 137 2.80 0.08 0.48
C LEU A 137 3.59 -1.07 -0.18
N VAL A 138 3.62 -2.24 0.44
CA VAL A 138 4.29 -3.45 -0.08
C VAL A 138 3.31 -4.56 -0.45
N GLY A 139 2.05 -4.49 0.01
CA GLY A 139 1.03 -5.46 -0.32
C GLY A 139 -0.27 -5.24 0.43
N GLY A 140 -1.14 -6.23 0.42
CA GLY A 140 -2.39 -6.27 1.17
C GLY A 140 -2.76 -7.68 1.58
N ILE A 141 -3.56 -7.77 2.64
CA ILE A 141 -4.13 -9.02 3.11
C ILE A 141 -5.65 -8.91 3.13
N GLY A 142 -6.32 -9.96 2.72
CA GLY A 142 -7.78 -10.08 2.80
C GLY A 142 -8.17 -11.36 3.50
N VAL A 143 -9.12 -11.27 4.41
CA VAL A 143 -9.71 -12.41 5.12
C VAL A 143 -11.21 -12.44 4.88
N SER A 144 -11.77 -13.64 4.71
CA SER A 144 -13.20 -13.82 4.52
C SER A 144 -13.65 -15.17 5.05
N GLY A 145 -14.76 -15.17 5.80
CA GLY A 145 -15.39 -16.39 6.30
C GLY A 145 -15.77 -16.37 7.77
N ALA A 146 -15.30 -15.39 8.54
CA ALA A 146 -15.79 -15.17 9.90
C ALA A 146 -17.23 -14.60 9.90
N PRO A 147 -17.96 -14.65 11.01
CA PRO A 147 -19.36 -14.22 11.08
C PRO A 147 -19.59 -12.74 10.73
N GLY A 148 -18.54 -11.91 10.77
CA GLY A 148 -18.58 -10.49 10.41
C GLY A 148 -17.23 -10.01 9.94
N GLY A 149 -17.23 -8.94 9.15
CA GLY A 149 -15.99 -8.35 8.62
C GLY A 149 -15.05 -7.82 9.71
N ASP A 150 -15.58 -7.42 10.85
CA ASP A 150 -14.81 -7.03 12.03
C ASP A 150 -13.94 -8.18 12.56
N ARG A 151 -14.46 -9.42 12.52
CA ARG A 151 -13.71 -10.61 12.88
C ARG A 151 -12.67 -10.97 11.83
N ASP A 152 -12.98 -10.79 10.56
CA ASP A 152 -12.02 -10.93 9.47
C ASP A 152 -10.85 -9.92 9.63
N ASP A 153 -11.13 -8.66 10.02
CA ASP A 153 -10.11 -7.63 10.29
C ASP A 153 -9.16 -8.04 11.43
N ILE A 154 -9.68 -8.62 12.50
CA ILE A 154 -8.86 -9.10 13.63
C ILE A 154 -7.86 -10.17 13.15
N CYS A 155 -8.32 -11.10 12.32
CA CYS A 155 -7.44 -12.12 11.76
C CYS A 155 -6.42 -11.53 10.78
N ALA A 156 -6.85 -10.62 9.90
CA ALA A 156 -5.97 -9.94 8.96
C ALA A 156 -4.86 -9.16 9.69
N LYS A 157 -5.23 -8.44 10.76
CA LYS A 157 -4.29 -7.73 11.62
C LYS A 157 -3.26 -8.66 12.26
N ALA A 158 -3.68 -9.81 12.78
CA ALA A 158 -2.75 -10.80 13.34
C ALA A 158 -1.74 -11.31 12.31
N GLY A 159 -2.16 -11.44 11.04
CA GLY A 159 -1.26 -11.75 9.94
C GLY A 159 -0.19 -10.68 9.71
N ILE A 160 -0.58 -9.42 9.69
CA ILE A 160 0.35 -8.28 9.55
C ILE A 160 1.29 -8.20 10.75
N ASP A 161 0.76 -8.32 11.97
CA ASP A 161 1.56 -8.25 13.20
C ASP A 161 2.65 -9.34 13.23
N ALA A 162 2.40 -10.52 12.69
CA ALA A 162 3.36 -11.63 12.63
C ALA A 162 4.56 -11.39 11.71
N ILE A 163 4.47 -10.44 10.78
CA ILE A 163 5.54 -10.11 9.84
C ILE A 163 6.16 -8.73 10.09
N ARG A 164 5.68 -8.01 11.08
CA ARG A 164 6.08 -6.61 11.34
C ARG A 164 7.59 -6.45 11.44
N ASP A 165 8.25 -7.22 12.29
CA ASP A 165 9.71 -7.16 12.51
C ASP A 165 10.51 -7.48 11.23
N SER A 166 9.91 -8.24 10.30
CA SER A 166 10.52 -8.57 9.01
C SER A 166 10.37 -7.45 7.96
N LEU A 167 9.54 -6.44 8.25
CA LEU A 167 9.25 -5.30 7.37
C LEU A 167 9.89 -3.99 7.87
N GLU A 168 10.38 -3.96 9.13
CA GLU A 168 11.11 -2.84 9.69
C GLU A 168 12.59 -2.94 9.29
N PHE A 169 13.06 -2.01 8.44
CA PHE A 169 14.47 -1.86 8.01
C PHE A 169 14.94 -0.43 8.25
#